data_5e2e15f481c3ab0e93e629faad0b4296
#
_entry.id   5e2e15f481c3ab0e93e629faad0b4296
#
_cell.length_a   1.000
_cell.length_b   1.000
_cell.length_c   1.000
_cell.angle_alpha   90.00
_cell.angle_beta   90.00
_cell.angle_gamma   90.00
#
_symmetry.space_group_name_H-M   'P 1'
#
loop_
_entity.id
_entity.type
_entity.pdbx_description
1 polymer ?
#
loop_
_entity_poly.entity_id
_entity_poly.type
_entity_poly.pdbx_seq_one_letter_code
_entity_poly.pdbx_strand_id
1 'polypeptide(L)'
;FLESHHINAKKILNFNSITSKINFGIIPNFLNSILGTISSFGMGLASVLFITFFFLKDRALFIVSAKKLIPDSHEEQILNSLEKINHLLSRYFIGLLLQLFIVFLLYLIVLLIFGIPNAIIIAFLCAVLNIIPYIGPLIASVLAAILSMISHLGSDFQTEILPTTIYVLIGFWIVQLIDNNLSQPIIFSKSVSSHPLEIFLVILIAVFLFGILGMVI
;
A
#
# COMPACT_ATOMS: atom_id res chain seq x y z
N PHE A 1 -5.34 -31.84 41.49
CA PHE A 1 -4.03 -31.75 40.81
C PHE A 1 -3.37 -30.39 41.01
N LEU A 2 -4.11 -29.26 40.97
CA LEU A 2 -3.58 -27.89 41.15
C LEU A 2 -3.34 -27.51 42.61
N GLU A 3 -4.05 -28.11 43.55
CA GLU A 3 -3.87 -27.85 45.01
C GLU A 3 -2.62 -28.53 45.59
N SER A 4 -2.15 -29.64 44.98
CA SER A 4 -0.98 -30.35 45.42
C SER A 4 0.37 -29.64 45.18
N HIS A 5 0.38 -28.55 44.39
CA HIS A 5 1.60 -27.80 44.06
C HIS A 5 1.61 -26.38 44.62
N HIS A 6 0.81 -26.05 45.66
CA HIS A 6 0.71 -24.70 46.25
C HIS A 6 0.52 -23.55 45.24
N ILE A 7 -0.03 -23.84 44.08
CA ILE A 7 -0.32 -22.83 43.04
C ILE A 7 -1.68 -22.22 43.38
N ASN A 8 -1.65 -21.05 43.98
CA ASN A 8 -2.86 -20.33 44.36
C ASN A 8 -3.53 -19.74 43.10
N ALA A 9 -4.49 -20.48 42.53
CA ALA A 9 -5.21 -20.09 41.30
C ALA A 9 -5.88 -18.70 41.40
N LYS A 10 -6.29 -18.28 42.62
CA LYS A 10 -6.78 -16.93 42.89
C LYS A 10 -5.74 -15.84 42.70
N LYS A 11 -4.45 -16.17 42.85
CA LYS A 11 -3.35 -15.21 42.69
C LYS A 11 -2.95 -15.06 41.22
N ILE A 12 -3.18 -16.12 40.40
CA ILE A 12 -2.93 -16.11 38.94
C ILE A 12 -4.08 -15.43 38.20
N LEU A 13 -5.32 -15.63 38.67
CA LEU A 13 -6.55 -15.03 38.11
C LEU A 13 -6.97 -13.77 38.88
N ASN A 14 -6.02 -12.93 39.25
CA ASN A 14 -6.37 -11.65 39.84
C ASN A 14 -6.84 -10.70 38.72
N PHE A 15 -8.14 -10.83 38.37
CA PHE A 15 -8.81 -9.98 37.36
C PHE A 15 -8.61 -8.50 37.63
N ASN A 16 -8.53 -8.09 38.91
CA ASN A 16 -8.26 -6.70 39.29
C ASN A 16 -6.84 -6.24 38.92
N SER A 17 -5.85 -7.14 38.87
CA SER A 17 -4.50 -6.79 38.45
C SER A 17 -4.36 -6.79 36.92
N ILE A 18 -5.22 -7.51 36.22
CA ILE A 18 -5.29 -7.49 34.74
C ILE A 18 -6.04 -6.24 34.28
N THR A 19 -7.17 -5.91 34.92
CA THR A 19 -7.94 -4.69 34.59
C THR A 19 -7.21 -3.41 34.93
N SER A 20 -6.40 -3.39 35.99
CA SER A 20 -5.56 -2.22 36.32
C SER A 20 -4.35 -2.04 35.38
N LYS A 21 -3.90 -3.11 34.72
CA LYS A 21 -2.84 -3.06 33.71
C LYS A 21 -3.37 -2.79 32.29
N ILE A 22 -4.62 -3.03 32.03
CA ILE A 22 -5.29 -2.60 30.79
C ILE A 22 -5.58 -1.11 30.95
N ASN A 23 -4.68 -0.31 30.42
CA ASN A 23 -4.85 1.14 30.38
C ASN A 23 -5.99 1.47 29.41
N PHE A 24 -7.23 1.59 29.95
CA PHE A 24 -8.40 1.91 29.14
C PHE A 24 -8.27 3.22 28.34
N GLY A 25 -7.27 4.07 28.68
CA GLY A 25 -6.90 5.24 27.90
C GLY A 25 -6.26 4.93 26.55
N ILE A 26 -5.76 3.70 26.33
CA ILE A 26 -5.17 3.31 25.04
C ILE A 26 -6.23 3.29 23.94
N ILE A 27 -7.44 2.80 24.23
CA ILE A 27 -8.52 2.67 23.23
C ILE A 27 -8.99 4.04 22.73
N PRO A 28 -9.35 5.02 23.60
CA PRO A 28 -9.71 6.36 23.14
C PRO A 28 -8.58 7.07 22.40
N ASN A 29 -7.33 6.94 22.86
CA ASN A 29 -6.18 7.54 22.20
C ASN A 29 -5.93 6.91 20.82
N PHE A 30 -6.06 5.59 20.70
CA PHE A 30 -5.96 4.88 19.43
C PHE A 30 -7.07 5.30 18.45
N LEU A 31 -8.33 5.37 18.92
CA LEU A 31 -9.44 5.84 18.11
C LEU A 31 -9.26 7.29 17.66
N ASN A 32 -8.83 8.17 18.57
CA ASN A 32 -8.55 9.56 18.23
C ASN A 32 -7.39 9.69 17.22
N SER A 33 -6.36 8.85 17.33
CA SER A 33 -5.27 8.81 16.36
C SER A 33 -5.74 8.34 14.99
N ILE A 34 -6.60 7.33 14.93
CA ILE A 34 -7.21 6.86 13.68
C ILE A 34 -8.08 7.97 13.07
N LEU A 35 -8.97 8.58 13.85
CA LEU A 35 -9.84 9.66 13.40
C LEU A 35 -9.03 10.87 12.90
N GLY A 36 -7.97 11.24 13.61
CA GLY A 36 -7.04 12.29 13.21
C GLY A 36 -6.34 11.97 11.88
N THR A 37 -5.90 10.72 11.72
CA THR A 37 -5.25 10.25 10.48
C THR A 37 -6.24 10.25 9.30
N ILE A 38 -7.45 9.74 9.49
CA ILE A 38 -8.51 9.73 8.47
C ILE A 38 -8.88 11.18 8.08
N SER A 39 -9.03 12.06 9.05
CA SER A 39 -9.34 13.47 8.80
C SER A 39 -8.23 14.18 8.02
N SER A 40 -6.97 13.99 8.42
CA SER A 40 -5.81 14.56 7.72
C SER A 40 -5.67 14.01 6.31
N PHE A 41 -5.88 12.71 6.13
CA PHE A 41 -5.88 12.07 4.81
C PHE A 41 -7.02 12.58 3.93
N GLY A 42 -8.24 12.72 4.49
CA GLY A 42 -9.40 13.28 3.78
C GLY A 42 -9.17 14.72 3.33
N MET A 43 -8.60 15.55 4.21
CA MET A 43 -8.26 16.94 3.87
C MET A 43 -7.16 17.00 2.79
N GLY A 44 -6.12 16.16 2.90
CA GLY A 44 -5.07 16.04 1.89
C GLY A 44 -5.62 15.63 0.53
N LEU A 45 -6.46 14.59 0.51
CA LEU A 45 -7.09 14.10 -0.71
C LEU A 45 -8.01 15.14 -1.34
N ALA A 46 -8.83 15.84 -0.55
CA ALA A 46 -9.67 16.94 -1.02
C ALA A 46 -8.84 18.08 -1.63
N SER A 47 -7.72 18.44 -0.98
CA SER A 47 -6.80 19.45 -1.49
C SER A 47 -6.17 19.05 -2.83
N VAL A 48 -5.70 17.81 -2.94
CA VAL A 48 -5.14 17.29 -4.19
C VAL A 48 -6.19 17.28 -5.29
N LEU A 49 -7.41 16.80 -5.02
CA LEU A 49 -8.49 16.80 -6.01
C LEU A 49 -8.86 18.22 -6.44
N PHE A 50 -8.95 19.15 -5.49
CA PHE A 50 -9.25 20.56 -5.77
C PHE A 50 -8.16 21.18 -6.67
N ILE A 51 -6.90 21.08 -6.28
CA ILE A 51 -5.78 21.60 -7.05
C ILE A 51 -5.76 20.96 -8.44
N THR A 52 -5.86 19.64 -8.54
CA THR A 52 -5.87 18.91 -9.81
C THR A 52 -7.01 19.37 -10.72
N PHE A 53 -8.21 19.56 -10.16
CA PHE A 53 -9.35 20.05 -10.91
C PHE A 53 -9.06 21.42 -11.55
N PHE A 54 -8.52 22.39 -10.79
CA PHE A 54 -8.20 23.71 -11.32
C PHE A 54 -7.05 23.68 -12.32
N PHE A 55 -6.02 22.84 -12.08
CA PHE A 55 -4.94 22.66 -13.05
C PHE A 55 -5.45 22.09 -14.38
N LEU A 56 -6.38 21.13 -14.34
CA LEU A 56 -6.98 20.58 -15.54
C LEU A 56 -7.93 21.57 -16.24
N LYS A 57 -8.75 22.28 -15.46
CA LYS A 57 -9.70 23.27 -15.97
C LYS A 57 -8.98 24.44 -16.65
N ASP A 58 -7.95 24.97 -16.01
CA ASP A 58 -7.25 26.17 -16.47
C ASP A 58 -5.90 25.86 -17.14
N ARG A 59 -5.77 24.66 -17.73
CA ARG A 59 -4.54 24.17 -18.37
C ARG A 59 -3.91 25.17 -19.33
N ALA A 60 -4.72 25.88 -20.11
CA ALA A 60 -4.24 26.88 -21.07
C ALA A 60 -3.55 28.06 -20.37
N LEU A 61 -4.10 28.54 -19.26
CA LEU A 61 -3.51 29.64 -18.48
C LEU A 61 -2.15 29.23 -17.88
N PHE A 62 -2.02 27.99 -17.39
CA PHE A 62 -0.76 27.48 -16.86
C PHE A 62 0.32 27.39 -17.93
N ILE A 63 -0.02 26.89 -19.12
CA ILE A 63 0.92 26.80 -20.24
C ILE A 63 1.37 28.20 -20.68
N VAL A 64 0.45 29.16 -20.81
CA VAL A 64 0.77 30.54 -21.19
C VAL A 64 1.63 31.22 -20.12
N SER A 65 1.32 31.00 -18.83
CA SER A 65 2.10 31.56 -17.73
C SER A 65 3.49 30.96 -17.65
N ALA A 66 3.61 29.64 -17.84
CA ALA A 66 4.89 28.96 -17.88
C ALA A 66 5.76 29.43 -19.05
N LYS A 67 5.17 29.63 -20.24
CA LYS A 67 5.90 30.19 -21.41
C LYS A 67 6.50 31.56 -21.14
N LYS A 68 5.81 32.44 -20.40
CA LYS A 68 6.33 33.77 -20.04
C LYS A 68 7.56 33.73 -19.12
N LEU A 69 7.77 32.62 -18.41
CA LEU A 69 8.93 32.44 -17.51
C LEU A 69 10.14 31.83 -18.24
N ILE A 70 9.95 31.34 -19.46
CA ILE A 70 10.99 30.68 -20.26
C ILE A 70 11.70 31.74 -21.11
N PRO A 71 13.04 31.84 -21.08
CA PRO A 71 13.78 32.68 -21.99
C PRO A 71 13.62 32.22 -23.44
N ASP A 72 13.42 33.15 -24.36
CA ASP A 72 13.19 32.87 -25.80
C ASP A 72 14.27 31.96 -26.42
N SER A 73 15.50 32.06 -25.93
CA SER A 73 16.66 31.26 -26.41
C SER A 73 16.54 29.75 -26.13
N HIS A 74 15.66 29.31 -25.21
CA HIS A 74 15.52 27.92 -24.79
C HIS A 74 14.09 27.41 -24.88
N GLU A 75 13.16 28.22 -25.42
CA GLU A 75 11.71 27.91 -25.42
C GLU A 75 11.44 26.57 -26.11
N GLU A 76 11.97 26.35 -27.31
CA GLU A 76 11.75 25.13 -28.09
C GLU A 76 12.27 23.87 -27.37
N GLN A 77 13.46 23.96 -26.77
CA GLN A 77 14.05 22.83 -26.03
C GLN A 77 13.25 22.46 -24.79
N ILE A 78 12.75 23.46 -24.08
CA ILE A 78 11.94 23.25 -22.87
C ILE A 78 10.58 22.69 -23.23
N LEU A 79 9.92 23.20 -24.27
CA LEU A 79 8.63 22.69 -24.73
C LEU A 79 8.72 21.22 -25.18
N ASN A 80 9.74 20.89 -25.96
CA ASN A 80 10.00 19.51 -26.39
C ASN A 80 10.25 18.58 -25.19
N SER A 81 10.98 19.07 -24.18
CA SER A 81 11.21 18.31 -22.94
C SER A 81 9.94 18.10 -22.14
N LEU A 82 9.10 19.12 -22.02
CA LEU A 82 7.79 19.03 -21.33
C LEU A 82 6.85 18.05 -22.04
N GLU A 83 6.81 18.08 -23.37
CA GLU A 83 5.99 17.12 -24.15
C GLU A 83 6.46 15.68 -23.93
N LYS A 84 7.78 15.46 -23.96
CA LYS A 84 8.40 14.16 -23.69
C LYS A 84 8.11 13.68 -22.26
N ILE A 85 8.23 14.56 -21.26
CA ILE A 85 7.89 14.26 -19.87
C ILE A 85 6.41 13.89 -19.74
N ASN A 86 5.51 14.69 -20.32
CA ASN A 86 4.07 14.41 -20.29
C ASN A 86 3.73 13.05 -20.91
N HIS A 87 4.35 12.72 -22.05
CA HIS A 87 4.17 11.41 -22.69
C HIS A 87 4.65 10.26 -21.80
N LEU A 88 5.85 10.38 -21.20
CA LEU A 88 6.42 9.37 -20.32
C LEU A 88 5.59 9.19 -19.05
N LEU A 89 5.18 10.29 -18.41
CA LEU A 89 4.34 10.25 -17.21
C LEU A 89 2.98 9.62 -17.50
N SER A 90 2.30 10.04 -18.56
CA SER A 90 0.99 9.47 -18.93
C SER A 90 1.10 7.96 -19.16
N ARG A 91 2.14 7.52 -19.85
CA ARG A 91 2.40 6.11 -20.09
C ARG A 91 2.70 5.34 -18.80
N TYR A 92 3.49 5.95 -17.90
CA TYR A 92 3.80 5.37 -16.59
C TYR A 92 2.53 5.18 -15.76
N PHE A 93 1.69 6.22 -15.63
CA PHE A 93 0.45 6.12 -14.84
C PHE A 93 -0.54 5.12 -15.40
N ILE A 94 -0.72 5.06 -16.71
CA ILE A 94 -1.58 4.05 -17.36
C ILE A 94 -1.01 2.66 -17.08
N GLY A 95 0.29 2.49 -17.21
CA GLY A 95 0.98 1.24 -16.90
C GLY A 95 0.79 0.82 -15.43
N LEU A 96 0.95 1.76 -14.49
CA LEU A 96 0.75 1.54 -13.07
C LEU A 96 -0.69 1.09 -12.76
N LEU A 97 -1.70 1.77 -13.31
CA LEU A 97 -3.11 1.39 -13.12
C LEU A 97 -3.39 -0.02 -13.68
N LEU A 98 -2.83 -0.34 -14.84
CA LEU A 98 -2.97 -1.66 -15.44
C LEU A 98 -2.30 -2.74 -14.57
N GLN A 99 -1.09 -2.47 -14.07
CA GLN A 99 -0.38 -3.36 -13.15
C GLN A 99 -1.20 -3.61 -11.88
N LEU A 100 -1.69 -2.56 -11.22
CA LEU A 100 -2.50 -2.68 -10.01
C LEU A 100 -3.76 -3.50 -10.26
N PHE A 101 -4.39 -3.33 -11.41
CA PHE A 101 -5.57 -4.10 -11.79
C PHE A 101 -5.24 -5.59 -11.99
N ILE A 102 -4.13 -5.90 -12.66
CA ILE A 102 -3.66 -7.29 -12.83
C ILE A 102 -3.36 -7.92 -11.46
N VAL A 103 -2.60 -7.24 -10.62
CA VAL A 103 -2.25 -7.72 -9.27
C VAL A 103 -3.50 -7.91 -8.41
N PHE A 104 -4.46 -6.98 -8.49
CA PHE A 104 -5.76 -7.12 -7.83
C PHE A 104 -6.48 -8.41 -8.24
N LEU A 105 -6.57 -8.68 -9.54
CA LEU A 105 -7.22 -9.90 -10.05
C LEU A 105 -6.48 -11.16 -9.58
N LEU A 106 -5.16 -11.16 -9.61
CA LEU A 106 -4.36 -12.30 -9.17
C LEU A 106 -4.51 -12.56 -7.66
N TYR A 107 -4.45 -11.53 -6.83
CA TYR A 107 -4.70 -11.65 -5.38
C TYR A 107 -6.13 -12.11 -5.10
N LEU A 108 -7.11 -11.58 -5.84
CA LEU A 108 -8.51 -12.00 -5.72
C LEU A 108 -8.67 -13.48 -6.00
N ILE A 109 -8.06 -13.99 -7.08
CA ILE A 109 -8.10 -15.42 -7.43
C ILE A 109 -7.52 -16.25 -6.30
N VAL A 110 -6.34 -15.88 -5.76
CA VAL A 110 -5.72 -16.60 -4.63
C VAL A 110 -6.66 -16.64 -3.42
N LEU A 111 -7.20 -15.50 -3.02
CA LEU A 111 -8.08 -15.43 -1.84
C LEU A 111 -9.40 -16.19 -2.02
N LEU A 112 -9.95 -16.21 -3.24
CA LEU A 112 -11.16 -16.99 -3.55
C LEU A 112 -10.89 -18.49 -3.54
N ILE A 113 -9.73 -18.95 -4.04
CA ILE A 113 -9.34 -20.37 -4.04
C ILE A 113 -9.29 -20.90 -2.58
N PHE A 114 -8.76 -20.07 -1.66
CA PHE A 114 -8.65 -20.47 -0.26
C PHE A 114 -9.85 -20.07 0.60
N GLY A 115 -10.96 -19.60 -0.02
CA GLY A 115 -12.21 -19.32 0.66
C GLY A 115 -12.16 -18.18 1.68
N ILE A 116 -11.23 -17.22 1.51
CA ILE A 116 -11.10 -16.10 2.44
C ILE A 116 -12.31 -15.15 2.28
N PRO A 117 -13.07 -14.88 3.36
CA PRO A 117 -14.19 -13.96 3.30
C PRO A 117 -13.71 -12.54 2.97
N ASN A 118 -14.58 -11.75 2.33
CA ASN A 118 -14.27 -10.40 1.88
C ASN A 118 -13.05 -10.31 0.93
N ALA A 119 -12.77 -11.37 0.17
CA ALA A 119 -11.63 -11.48 -0.74
C ALA A 119 -11.45 -10.25 -1.64
N ILE A 120 -12.55 -9.66 -2.14
CA ILE A 120 -12.53 -8.47 -3.01
C ILE A 120 -11.90 -7.27 -2.30
N ILE A 121 -12.32 -6.99 -1.06
CA ILE A 121 -11.82 -5.84 -0.28
C ILE A 121 -10.35 -6.07 0.07
N ILE A 122 -10.00 -7.27 0.49
CA ILE A 122 -8.63 -7.63 0.87
C ILE A 122 -7.71 -7.55 -0.35
N ALA A 123 -8.11 -8.13 -1.48
CA ALA A 123 -7.34 -8.08 -2.74
C ALA A 123 -7.13 -6.64 -3.20
N PHE A 124 -8.18 -5.82 -3.15
CA PHE A 124 -8.09 -4.40 -3.54
C PHE A 124 -7.11 -3.65 -2.64
N LEU A 125 -7.21 -3.81 -1.32
CA LEU A 125 -6.32 -3.17 -0.37
C LEU A 125 -4.86 -3.60 -0.58
N CYS A 126 -4.62 -4.90 -0.76
CA CYS A 126 -3.30 -5.46 -1.02
C CYS A 126 -2.73 -4.95 -2.37
N ALA A 127 -3.56 -4.83 -3.40
CA ALA A 127 -3.13 -4.29 -4.69
C ALA A 127 -2.77 -2.80 -4.59
N VAL A 128 -3.55 -2.00 -3.86
CA VAL A 128 -3.22 -0.58 -3.62
C VAL A 128 -1.89 -0.43 -2.89
N LEU A 129 -1.59 -1.28 -1.91
CA LEU A 129 -0.29 -1.28 -1.23
C LEU A 129 0.88 -1.54 -2.21
N ASN A 130 0.64 -2.29 -3.28
CA ASN A 130 1.64 -2.56 -4.33
C ASN A 130 2.07 -1.33 -5.15
N ILE A 131 1.43 -0.17 -4.96
CA ILE A 131 1.92 1.11 -5.51
C ILE A 131 3.35 1.38 -5.02
N ILE A 132 3.67 0.99 -3.79
CA ILE A 132 4.99 1.19 -3.21
C ILE A 132 5.88 -0.01 -3.53
N PRO A 133 6.88 0.13 -4.42
CA PRO A 133 7.75 -0.99 -4.80
C PRO A 133 8.44 -1.62 -3.59
N TYR A 134 8.59 -2.94 -3.59
CA TYR A 134 9.24 -3.77 -2.55
C TYR A 134 8.53 -3.77 -1.20
N ILE A 135 8.16 -2.62 -0.66
CA ILE A 135 7.53 -2.47 0.67
C ILE A 135 6.06 -2.87 0.60
N GLY A 136 5.36 -2.45 -0.46
CA GLY A 136 3.94 -2.75 -0.67
C GLY A 136 3.62 -4.24 -0.64
N PRO A 137 4.28 -5.06 -1.46
CA PRO A 137 4.09 -6.52 -1.46
C PRO A 137 4.37 -7.17 -0.09
N LEU A 138 5.38 -6.68 0.62
CA LEU A 138 5.71 -7.20 1.95
C LEU A 138 4.59 -6.92 2.95
N ILE A 139 4.11 -5.68 3.01
CA ILE A 139 2.99 -5.28 3.87
C ILE A 139 1.71 -6.02 3.47
N ALA A 140 1.45 -6.14 2.16
CA ALA A 140 0.29 -6.86 1.63
C ALA A 140 0.31 -8.34 2.05
N SER A 141 1.46 -9.00 2.00
CA SER A 141 1.61 -10.39 2.44
C SER A 141 1.36 -10.55 3.93
N VAL A 142 1.89 -9.67 4.77
CA VAL A 142 1.64 -9.68 6.22
C VAL A 142 0.16 -9.43 6.52
N LEU A 143 -0.45 -8.45 5.84
CA LEU A 143 -1.87 -8.13 6.00
C LEU A 143 -2.75 -9.33 5.58
N ALA A 144 -2.47 -9.95 4.44
CA ALA A 144 -3.19 -11.13 3.96
C ALA A 144 -3.06 -12.30 4.94
N ALA A 145 -1.88 -12.53 5.51
CA ALA A 145 -1.67 -13.56 6.53
C ALA A 145 -2.52 -13.31 7.78
N ILE A 146 -2.47 -12.09 8.33
CA ILE A 146 -3.26 -11.72 9.51
C ILE A 146 -4.76 -11.89 9.24
N LEU A 147 -5.25 -11.39 8.10
CA LEU A 147 -6.67 -11.46 7.76
C LEU A 147 -7.11 -12.89 7.47
N SER A 148 -6.25 -13.73 6.87
CA SER A 148 -6.51 -15.16 6.70
C SER A 148 -6.64 -15.87 8.04
N MET A 149 -5.76 -15.59 9.00
CA MET A 149 -5.86 -16.14 10.35
C MET A 149 -7.14 -15.71 11.05
N ILE A 150 -7.49 -14.43 10.98
CA ILE A 150 -8.72 -13.88 11.58
C ILE A 150 -9.96 -14.50 10.95
N SER A 151 -9.95 -14.75 9.66
CA SER A 151 -11.09 -15.31 8.91
C SER A 151 -11.46 -16.73 9.34
N HIS A 152 -10.53 -17.47 9.91
CA HIS A 152 -10.71 -18.85 10.38
C HIS A 152 -10.71 -18.94 11.91
N LEU A 153 -10.98 -17.84 12.61
CA LEU A 153 -11.13 -17.85 14.07
C LEU A 153 -12.27 -18.79 14.47
N GLY A 154 -11.95 -19.81 15.28
CA GLY A 154 -12.88 -20.85 15.70
C GLY A 154 -12.61 -22.23 15.10
N SER A 155 -11.79 -22.31 14.07
CA SER A 155 -11.26 -23.55 13.52
C SER A 155 -10.01 -24.01 14.28
N ASP A 156 -9.60 -25.28 14.05
CA ASP A 156 -8.38 -25.81 14.65
C ASP A 156 -7.14 -25.10 14.06
N PHE A 157 -6.27 -24.64 14.96
CA PHE A 157 -5.09 -23.86 14.56
C PHE A 157 -4.12 -24.66 13.68
N GLN A 158 -3.89 -25.94 14.01
CA GLN A 158 -2.88 -26.75 13.32
C GLN A 158 -3.39 -27.35 12.01
N THR A 159 -4.68 -27.66 11.93
CA THR A 159 -5.25 -28.38 10.77
C THR A 159 -5.89 -27.45 9.75
N GLU A 160 -6.35 -26.25 10.15
CA GLU A 160 -7.04 -25.32 9.24
C GLU A 160 -6.39 -23.94 9.16
N ILE A 161 -6.18 -23.26 10.30
CA ILE A 161 -5.71 -21.86 10.27
C ILE A 161 -4.30 -21.79 9.70
N LEU A 162 -3.36 -22.55 10.23
CA LEU A 162 -1.95 -22.49 9.85
C LEU A 162 -1.73 -22.91 8.39
N PRO A 163 -2.25 -24.06 7.91
CA PRO A 163 -2.10 -24.46 6.51
C PRO A 163 -2.69 -23.45 5.54
N THR A 164 -3.92 -22.98 5.78
CA THR A 164 -4.58 -21.99 4.90
C THR A 164 -3.78 -20.71 4.82
N THR A 165 -3.29 -20.19 5.95
CA THR A 165 -2.45 -18.99 5.98
C THR A 165 -1.15 -19.18 5.19
N ILE A 166 -0.48 -20.34 5.33
CA ILE A 166 0.74 -20.65 4.57
C ILE A 166 0.42 -20.70 3.07
N TYR A 167 -0.67 -21.35 2.67
CA TYR A 167 -1.05 -21.43 1.25
C TYR A 167 -1.39 -20.05 0.67
N VAL A 168 -2.07 -19.19 1.42
CA VAL A 168 -2.32 -17.80 1.02
C VAL A 168 -1.01 -17.04 0.83
N LEU A 169 -0.06 -17.18 1.76
CA LEU A 169 1.26 -16.57 1.64
C LEU A 169 2.02 -17.06 0.41
N ILE A 170 2.03 -18.36 0.16
CA ILE A 170 2.65 -18.96 -1.03
C ILE A 170 1.98 -18.41 -2.29
N GLY A 171 0.65 -18.31 -2.32
CA GLY A 171 -0.10 -17.72 -3.41
C GLY A 171 0.29 -16.26 -3.67
N PHE A 172 0.40 -15.45 -2.62
CA PHE A 172 0.85 -14.05 -2.73
C PHE A 172 2.29 -13.96 -3.26
N TRP A 173 3.18 -14.84 -2.83
CA TRP A 173 4.55 -14.90 -3.35
C TRP A 173 4.59 -15.29 -4.83
N ILE A 174 3.76 -16.23 -5.26
CA ILE A 174 3.65 -16.60 -6.68
C ILE A 174 3.14 -15.40 -7.49
N VAL A 175 2.11 -14.72 -7.00
CA VAL A 175 1.61 -13.48 -7.65
C VAL A 175 2.73 -12.45 -7.76
N GLN A 176 3.52 -12.27 -6.71
CA GLN A 176 4.63 -11.32 -6.73
C GLN A 176 5.74 -11.72 -7.71
N LEU A 177 6.03 -13.02 -7.85
CA LEU A 177 6.95 -13.52 -8.87
C LEU A 177 6.42 -13.24 -10.29
N ILE A 178 5.12 -13.45 -10.52
CA ILE A 178 4.47 -13.13 -11.80
C ILE A 178 4.54 -11.62 -12.07
N ASP A 179 4.23 -10.80 -11.07
CA ASP A 179 4.27 -9.35 -11.22
C ASP A 179 5.68 -8.86 -11.56
N ASN A 180 6.69 -9.26 -10.81
CA ASN A 180 8.07 -8.83 -11.00
C ASN A 180 8.69 -9.32 -12.31
N ASN A 181 8.35 -10.52 -12.78
CA ASN A 181 8.99 -11.13 -13.94
C ASN A 181 8.19 -10.99 -15.24
N LEU A 182 6.87 -10.75 -15.16
CA LEU A 182 6.01 -10.61 -16.34
C LEU A 182 5.33 -9.24 -16.41
N SER A 183 4.54 -8.86 -15.40
CA SER A 183 3.72 -7.65 -15.47
C SER A 183 4.59 -6.39 -15.55
N GLN A 184 5.54 -6.22 -14.65
CA GLN A 184 6.42 -5.04 -14.62
C GLN A 184 7.26 -4.90 -15.90
N PRO A 185 7.99 -5.92 -16.39
CA PRO A 185 8.76 -5.81 -17.62
C PRO A 185 7.88 -5.50 -18.84
N ILE A 186 6.71 -6.12 -18.97
CA ILE A 186 5.81 -5.89 -20.11
C ILE A 186 5.27 -4.45 -20.09
N ILE A 187 4.85 -3.97 -18.92
CA ILE A 187 4.20 -2.67 -18.76
C ILE A 187 5.23 -1.53 -18.83
N PHE A 188 6.37 -1.67 -18.17
CA PHE A 188 7.36 -0.60 -17.99
C PHE A 188 8.59 -0.70 -18.91
N SER A 189 8.74 -1.75 -19.72
CA SER A 189 9.95 -2.03 -20.52
C SER A 189 10.44 -0.89 -21.42
N LYS A 190 9.59 0.08 -21.72
CA LYS A 190 9.94 1.25 -22.55
C LYS A 190 9.92 2.58 -21.78
N SER A 191 9.62 2.56 -20.49
CA SER A 191 9.44 3.80 -19.71
C SER A 191 10.56 4.05 -18.70
N VAL A 192 11.15 2.99 -18.14
CA VAL A 192 12.18 3.11 -17.10
C VAL A 192 13.28 2.08 -17.37
N SER A 193 14.42 2.54 -17.88
CA SER A 193 15.63 1.71 -18.07
C SER A 193 16.62 1.90 -16.91
N SER A 194 16.11 2.10 -15.69
CA SER A 194 16.94 2.32 -14.51
C SER A 194 17.28 1.02 -13.79
N HIS A 195 18.46 0.96 -13.21
CA HIS A 195 18.88 -0.19 -12.41
C HIS A 195 18.06 -0.28 -11.12
N PRO A 196 17.66 -1.48 -10.64
CA PRO A 196 16.87 -1.64 -9.40
C PRO A 196 17.43 -0.91 -8.19
N LEU A 197 18.76 -0.82 -8.09
CA LEU A 197 19.47 -0.11 -7.03
C LEU A 197 19.24 1.42 -7.11
N GLU A 198 19.16 1.98 -8.31
CA GLU A 198 18.86 3.41 -8.51
C GLU A 198 17.44 3.73 -8.04
N ILE A 199 16.47 2.89 -8.41
CA ILE A 199 15.08 3.02 -7.99
C ILE A 199 14.99 2.96 -6.45
N PHE A 200 15.65 1.97 -5.84
CA PHE A 200 15.68 1.83 -4.39
C PHE A 200 16.29 3.06 -3.69
N LEU A 201 17.39 3.60 -4.24
CA LEU A 201 18.07 4.76 -3.69
C LEU A 201 17.22 6.03 -3.81
N VAL A 202 16.54 6.21 -4.95
CA VAL A 202 15.60 7.33 -5.16
C VAL A 202 14.43 7.25 -4.18
N ILE A 203 13.84 6.07 -4.00
CA ILE A 203 12.77 5.85 -3.01
C ILE A 203 13.27 6.19 -1.60
N LEU A 204 14.46 5.75 -1.22
CA LEU A 204 15.05 6.02 0.10
C LEU A 204 15.24 7.52 0.34
N ILE A 205 15.79 8.24 -0.64
CA ILE A 205 15.96 9.69 -0.59
C ILE A 205 14.61 10.40 -0.52
N ALA A 206 13.65 9.98 -1.33
CA ALA A 206 12.32 10.56 -1.35
C ALA A 206 11.59 10.36 -0.02
N VAL A 207 11.72 9.17 0.61
CA VAL A 207 11.20 8.92 1.97
C VAL A 207 11.84 9.82 2.99
N PHE A 208 13.15 10.03 2.91
CA PHE A 208 13.87 10.87 3.84
C PHE A 208 13.44 12.35 3.74
N LEU A 209 13.16 12.82 2.53
CA LEU A 209 12.76 14.22 2.26
C LEU A 209 11.26 14.48 2.49
N PHE A 210 10.40 13.54 2.07
CA PHE A 210 8.94 13.73 2.01
C PHE A 210 8.15 12.74 2.86
N GLY A 211 8.83 11.90 3.65
CA GLY A 211 8.20 10.85 4.46
C GLY A 211 7.56 9.77 3.58
N ILE A 212 6.51 9.13 4.11
CA ILE A 212 5.82 8.01 3.43
C ILE A 212 5.28 8.43 2.05
N LEU A 213 4.87 9.68 1.87
CA LEU A 213 4.41 10.20 0.57
C LEU A 213 5.52 10.18 -0.49
N GLY A 214 6.78 10.35 -0.09
CA GLY A 214 7.92 10.25 -0.99
C GLY A 214 8.13 8.86 -1.60
N MET A 215 7.53 7.79 -1.05
CA MET A 215 7.59 6.46 -1.66
C MET A 215 6.75 6.34 -2.93
N VAL A 216 5.77 7.22 -3.11
CA VAL A 216 4.79 7.17 -4.22
C VAL A 216 5.12 8.18 -5.31
N ILE A 217 5.88 9.22 -4.97
CA ILE A 217 6.32 10.29 -5.90
C ILE A 217 7.64 9.90 -6.56
#